data_392c0b13a2466bb1f041afa31602b540
#
_entry.id   392c0b13a2466bb1f041afa31602b540
#
_cell.length_a   1.000
_cell.length_b   1.000
_cell.length_c   1.000
_cell.angle_alpha   90.00
_cell.angle_beta   90.00
_cell.angle_gamma   90.00
#
_symmetry.space_group_name_H-M   'P 1'
#
loop_
_entity.id
_entity.type
_entity.pdbx_description
1 polymer ?
#
loop_
_entity_poly.entity_id
_entity_poly.type
_entity_poly.pdbx_seq_one_letter_code
_entity_poly.pdbx_strand_id
1 'polypeptide(L)'
;MGSEFIGSFTATTKLPELGGIWIAFLGRSNVGKSSLINLMTQSTIARVSKTPGRTQALNLFRVEDKWIFGDFPGFGYAKVSKQMRHDWGRLIRKFLTPDYFQLAVHIVDSRHLGMDLDMQLNEWLNQKGLPNIVVLNKSDKLNRKERLDADQKAREAFSDQPPLFVSTQTKEGKNELRKILETLKRNDATSLPFRYGEKL
;
A
#
# COMPACT_ATOMS: atom_id res chain seq x y z
N MET A 1 2.65 -20.60 9.14
CA MET A 1 3.31 -19.48 8.43
C MET A 1 3.36 -18.31 9.40
N GLY A 2 4.57 -17.90 9.79
CA GLY A 2 4.78 -16.90 10.83
C GLY A 2 4.80 -15.49 10.26
N SER A 3 4.27 -14.54 11.03
CA SER A 3 4.52 -13.11 10.82
C SER A 3 5.03 -12.51 12.12
N GLU A 4 6.02 -11.61 12.02
CA GLU A 4 6.71 -11.01 13.16
C GLU A 4 6.78 -9.49 12.99
N PHE A 5 6.54 -8.75 14.06
CA PHE A 5 6.79 -7.33 14.10
C PHE A 5 8.27 -7.06 14.33
N ILE A 6 8.93 -6.38 13.39
CA ILE A 6 10.36 -6.06 13.46
C ILE A 6 10.59 -4.80 14.27
N GLY A 7 9.80 -3.74 14.01
CA GLY A 7 9.98 -2.45 14.71
C GLY A 7 9.28 -1.29 14.03
N SER A 8 9.37 -0.13 14.68
CA SER A 8 8.86 1.15 14.18
C SER A 8 10.01 2.11 13.89
N PHE A 9 10.03 2.71 12.70
CA PHE A 9 11.14 3.50 12.19
C PHE A 9 10.66 4.90 11.79
N THR A 10 11.37 5.90 12.27
CA THR A 10 11.14 7.30 11.95
C THR A 10 12.13 7.79 10.89
N ALA A 11 11.94 8.99 10.36
CA ALA A 11 12.88 9.57 9.41
C ALA A 11 14.30 9.78 9.97
N THR A 12 14.49 9.72 11.28
CA THR A 12 15.81 9.86 11.95
C THR A 12 16.52 8.53 12.19
N THR A 13 15.81 7.39 12.08
CA THR A 13 16.39 6.06 12.27
C THR A 13 16.96 5.49 10.98
N LYS A 14 17.77 4.44 11.07
CA LYS A 14 18.17 3.60 9.95
C LYS A 14 17.25 2.38 9.88
N LEU A 15 16.95 1.91 8.68
CA LEU A 15 16.29 0.61 8.51
C LEU A 15 17.29 -0.51 8.72
N PRO A 16 16.86 -1.65 9.27
CA PRO A 16 17.71 -2.82 9.42
C PRO A 16 18.04 -3.43 8.05
N GLU A 17 19.20 -4.03 7.94
CA GLU A 17 19.58 -4.82 6.77
C GLU A 17 18.91 -6.20 6.86
N LEU A 18 17.81 -6.35 6.15
CA LEU A 18 17.01 -7.57 6.15
C LEU A 18 16.98 -8.19 4.75
N GLY A 19 17.13 -9.51 4.71
CA GLY A 19 16.80 -10.28 3.52
C GLY A 19 15.30 -10.27 3.25
N GLY A 20 14.93 -10.59 1.99
CA GLY A 20 13.53 -10.68 1.57
C GLY A 20 13.13 -9.57 0.60
N ILE A 21 11.88 -9.65 0.15
CA ILE A 21 11.25 -8.72 -0.78
C ILE A 21 10.46 -7.70 0.03
N TRP A 22 10.75 -6.43 -0.15
CA TRP A 22 10.14 -5.35 0.60
C TRP A 22 8.94 -4.76 -0.15
N ILE A 23 7.81 -4.69 0.52
CA ILE A 23 6.54 -4.22 -0.04
C ILE A 23 6.00 -3.10 0.84
N ALA A 24 5.84 -1.91 0.25
CA ALA A 24 5.29 -0.75 0.93
C ALA A 24 3.77 -0.75 0.87
N PHE A 25 3.10 -0.61 2.00
CA PHE A 25 1.65 -0.41 2.09
C PHE A 25 1.38 1.06 2.39
N LEU A 26 0.66 1.71 1.49
CA LEU A 26 0.39 3.14 1.49
C LEU A 26 -1.10 3.41 1.34
N GLY A 27 -1.56 4.53 1.84
CA GLY A 27 -2.95 4.94 1.66
C GLY A 27 -3.37 5.96 2.72
N ARG A 28 -4.49 6.60 2.47
CA ARG A 28 -5.07 7.57 3.39
C ARG A 28 -5.48 6.90 4.72
N SER A 29 -5.64 7.73 5.74
CA SER A 29 -6.17 7.26 7.02
C SER A 29 -7.55 6.60 6.81
N ASN A 30 -7.77 5.46 7.45
CA ASN A 30 -9.03 4.70 7.45
C ASN A 30 -9.42 4.04 6.10
N VAL A 31 -8.53 3.95 5.12
CA VAL A 31 -8.79 3.17 3.88
C VAL A 31 -8.75 1.66 4.11
N GLY A 32 -8.28 1.20 5.28
CA GLY A 32 -8.20 -0.22 5.63
C GLY A 32 -6.82 -0.84 5.43
N LYS A 33 -5.75 -0.04 5.40
CA LYS A 33 -4.37 -0.48 5.20
C LYS A 33 -3.95 -1.57 6.19
N SER A 34 -4.03 -1.32 7.49
CA SER A 34 -3.67 -2.31 8.53
C SER A 34 -4.57 -3.55 8.50
N SER A 35 -5.85 -3.40 8.11
CA SER A 35 -6.75 -4.54 7.91
C SER A 35 -6.32 -5.41 6.73
N LEU A 36 -5.83 -4.78 5.64
CA LEU A 36 -5.30 -5.52 4.49
C LEU A 36 -4.00 -6.24 4.86
N ILE A 37 -3.10 -5.60 5.58
CA ILE A 37 -1.88 -6.26 6.10
C ILE A 37 -2.26 -7.48 6.94
N ASN A 38 -3.19 -7.34 7.88
CA ASN A 38 -3.67 -8.45 8.70
C ASN A 38 -4.32 -9.57 7.87
N LEU A 39 -5.07 -9.23 6.81
CA LEU A 39 -5.63 -10.21 5.89
C LEU A 39 -4.53 -10.97 5.15
N MET A 40 -3.48 -10.28 4.70
CA MET A 40 -2.35 -10.89 3.97
C MET A 40 -1.48 -11.76 4.87
N THR A 41 -1.23 -11.32 6.10
CA THR A 41 -0.44 -12.07 7.09
C THR A 41 -1.23 -13.17 7.80
N GLN A 42 -2.56 -13.20 7.65
CA GLN A 42 -3.48 -14.09 8.37
C GLN A 42 -3.32 -13.98 9.90
N SER A 43 -2.97 -12.80 10.38
CA SER A 43 -2.73 -12.51 11.80
C SER A 43 -3.17 -11.08 12.13
N THR A 44 -3.23 -10.74 13.42
CA THR A 44 -3.57 -9.39 13.89
C THR A 44 -2.33 -8.58 14.25
N ILE A 45 -1.27 -8.72 13.46
CA ILE A 45 0.04 -8.12 13.74
C ILE A 45 0.05 -6.59 13.57
N ALA A 46 -0.68 -6.08 12.56
CA ALA A 46 -0.83 -4.65 12.35
C ALA A 46 -1.98 -4.11 13.20
N ARG A 47 -1.70 -3.06 14.00
CA ARG A 47 -2.72 -2.43 14.85
C ARG A 47 -3.73 -1.68 14.00
N VAL A 48 -4.99 -2.14 14.04
CA VAL A 48 -6.10 -1.42 13.42
C VAL A 48 -6.55 -0.33 14.39
N SER A 49 -6.26 0.93 14.06
CA SER A 49 -6.70 2.08 14.87
C SER A 49 -7.89 2.76 14.19
N LYS A 50 -8.94 3.01 14.97
CA LYS A 50 -10.06 3.87 14.56
C LYS A 50 -9.70 5.35 14.70
N THR A 51 -8.66 5.69 15.46
CA THR A 51 -8.21 7.07 15.70
C THR A 51 -7.13 7.41 14.67
N PRO A 52 -7.39 8.36 13.77
CA PRO A 52 -6.43 8.77 12.75
C PRO A 52 -5.22 9.51 13.36
N GLY A 53 -4.05 9.44 12.69
CA GLY A 53 -2.84 10.18 13.09
C GLY A 53 -2.00 9.52 14.18
N ARG A 54 -2.32 8.29 14.60
CA ARG A 54 -1.57 7.58 15.66
C ARG A 54 -0.24 6.97 15.19
N THR A 55 -0.15 6.59 13.92
CA THR A 55 1.07 6.01 13.37
C THR A 55 1.91 7.13 12.77
N GLN A 56 3.02 7.46 13.42
CA GLN A 56 3.98 8.49 12.95
C GLN A 56 5.28 7.87 12.41
N ALA A 57 5.34 6.54 12.35
CA ALA A 57 6.51 5.77 11.97
C ALA A 57 6.15 4.71 10.92
N LEU A 58 7.14 4.30 10.16
CA LEU A 58 7.08 3.12 9.32
C LEU A 58 7.17 1.89 10.22
N ASN A 59 6.16 1.04 10.21
CA ASN A 59 6.21 -0.25 10.88
C ASN A 59 6.62 -1.33 9.91
N LEU A 60 7.59 -2.14 10.29
CA LEU A 60 8.05 -3.28 9.50
C LEU A 60 7.59 -4.59 10.11
N PHE A 61 7.16 -5.50 9.23
CA PHE A 61 6.75 -6.86 9.58
C PHE A 61 7.45 -7.85 8.66
N ARG A 62 8.07 -8.87 9.24
CA ARG A 62 8.53 -10.05 8.49
C ARG A 62 7.33 -10.96 8.24
N VAL A 63 7.18 -11.46 7.04
CA VAL A 63 6.06 -12.30 6.63
C VAL A 63 6.60 -13.51 5.87
N GLU A 64 6.35 -14.71 6.40
CA GLU A 64 6.72 -16.01 5.79
C GLU A 64 8.22 -16.12 5.43
N ASP A 65 9.10 -15.47 6.18
CA ASP A 65 10.54 -15.35 5.91
C ASP A 65 10.92 -14.89 4.48
N LYS A 66 9.92 -14.48 3.70
CA LYS A 66 10.04 -14.11 2.29
C LYS A 66 9.84 -12.62 2.08
N TRP A 67 8.88 -12.01 2.79
CA TRP A 67 8.50 -10.61 2.59
C TRP A 67 8.77 -9.74 3.81
N ILE A 68 9.11 -8.48 3.55
CA ILE A 68 9.11 -7.42 4.55
C ILE A 68 8.00 -6.44 4.17
N PHE A 69 6.94 -6.41 4.97
CA PHE A 69 5.84 -5.47 4.78
C PHE A 69 6.13 -4.18 5.53
N GLY A 70 6.10 -3.06 4.83
CA GLY A 70 6.24 -1.71 5.37
C GLY A 70 4.89 -1.02 5.48
N ASP A 71 4.36 -0.87 6.70
CA ASP A 71 3.13 -0.12 6.99
C ASP A 71 3.47 1.34 7.20
N PHE A 72 3.33 2.16 6.15
CA PHE A 72 3.54 3.60 6.23
C PHE A 72 2.37 4.29 6.96
N PRO A 73 2.64 5.39 7.68
CA PRO A 73 1.57 6.16 8.32
C PRO A 73 0.56 6.66 7.28
N GLY A 74 -0.73 6.53 7.62
CA GLY A 74 -1.81 7.02 6.76
C GLY A 74 -1.79 8.54 6.62
N PHE A 75 -1.99 9.04 5.41
CA PHE A 75 -2.01 10.46 5.09
C PHE A 75 -3.43 11.03 4.94
N GLY A 76 -3.54 12.34 4.69
CA GLY A 76 -4.82 12.99 4.33
C GLY A 76 -5.82 13.17 5.46
N TYR A 77 -5.40 13.10 6.71
CA TYR A 77 -6.28 13.46 7.82
C TYR A 77 -6.25 14.97 8.07
N ALA A 78 -7.43 15.61 8.01
CA ALA A 78 -7.56 17.07 8.07
C ALA A 78 -7.04 17.71 9.37
N LYS A 79 -7.05 16.95 10.47
CA LYS A 79 -6.65 17.45 11.80
C LYS A 79 -5.18 17.17 12.17
N VAL A 80 -4.33 16.75 11.22
CA VAL A 80 -2.90 16.59 11.52
C VAL A 80 -2.19 17.94 11.50
N SER A 81 -1.27 18.14 12.44
CA SER A 81 -0.47 19.37 12.52
C SER A 81 0.43 19.54 11.28
N LYS A 82 0.89 20.77 11.03
CA LYS A 82 1.90 21.04 9.98
C LYS A 82 3.17 20.20 10.20
N GLN A 83 3.58 20.03 11.46
CA GLN A 83 4.73 19.20 11.84
C GLN A 83 4.53 17.75 11.41
N MET A 84 3.38 17.14 11.69
CA MET A 84 3.11 15.73 11.31
C MET A 84 3.13 15.55 9.78
N ARG A 85 2.62 16.51 9.02
CA ARG A 85 2.70 16.46 7.54
C ARG A 85 4.14 16.54 7.05
N HIS A 86 4.96 17.40 7.67
CA HIS A 86 6.37 17.52 7.34
C HIS A 86 7.13 16.22 7.66
N ASP A 87 6.89 15.62 8.83
CA ASP A 87 7.55 14.38 9.26
C ASP A 87 7.14 13.21 8.38
N TRP A 88 5.88 13.13 7.98
CA TRP A 88 5.40 12.17 6.99
C TRP A 88 6.13 12.32 5.66
N GLY A 89 6.24 13.55 5.14
CA GLY A 89 6.97 13.82 3.91
C GLY A 89 8.46 13.45 3.99
N ARG A 90 9.10 13.67 5.15
CA ARG A 90 10.50 13.25 5.38
C ARG A 90 10.63 11.72 5.37
N LEU A 91 9.70 11.01 6.02
CA LEU A 91 9.68 9.56 6.08
C LEU A 91 9.55 8.95 4.68
N ILE A 92 8.59 9.44 3.89
CA ILE A 92 8.35 9.01 2.51
C ILE A 92 9.60 9.24 1.65
N ARG A 93 10.13 10.46 1.62
CA ARG A 93 11.31 10.79 0.81
C ARG A 93 12.54 9.96 1.18
N LYS A 94 12.68 9.58 2.45
CA LYS A 94 13.83 8.81 2.91
C LYS A 94 13.72 7.32 2.58
N PHE A 95 12.56 6.73 2.80
CA PHE A 95 12.44 5.27 2.79
C PHE A 95 11.66 4.70 1.61
N LEU A 96 10.70 5.46 1.05
CA LEU A 96 9.88 4.96 -0.06
C LEU A 96 10.62 5.15 -1.38
N THR A 97 11.60 4.30 -1.62
CA THR A 97 12.45 4.32 -2.81
C THR A 97 12.66 2.89 -3.33
N PRO A 98 13.00 2.70 -4.61
CA PRO A 98 13.33 1.39 -5.17
C PRO A 98 14.54 0.70 -4.48
N ASP A 99 15.39 1.47 -3.79
CA ASP A 99 16.53 0.92 -3.03
C ASP A 99 16.07 0.05 -1.86
N TYR A 100 14.90 0.38 -1.28
CA TYR A 100 14.33 -0.39 -0.17
C TYR A 100 13.16 -1.27 -0.63
N PHE A 101 12.22 -0.74 -1.41
CA PHE A 101 10.97 -1.41 -1.74
C PHE A 101 10.91 -1.83 -3.21
N GLN A 102 10.51 -3.07 -3.47
CA GLN A 102 10.31 -3.60 -4.81
C GLN A 102 8.90 -3.32 -5.34
N LEU A 103 7.94 -3.05 -4.45
CA LEU A 103 6.56 -2.73 -4.83
C LEU A 103 5.93 -1.79 -3.79
N ALA A 104 5.11 -0.86 -4.27
CA ALA A 104 4.18 -0.10 -3.47
C ALA A 104 2.74 -0.58 -3.72
N VAL A 105 2.05 -0.96 -2.65
CA VAL A 105 0.60 -1.25 -2.65
C VAL A 105 -0.11 0.02 -2.21
N HIS A 106 -0.66 0.76 -3.18
CA HIS A 106 -1.40 1.99 -2.94
C HIS A 106 -2.88 1.66 -2.71
N ILE A 107 -3.33 1.80 -1.47
CA ILE A 107 -4.67 1.41 -1.02
C ILE A 107 -5.58 2.63 -1.01
N VAL A 108 -6.66 2.53 -1.77
CA VAL A 108 -7.68 3.58 -1.91
C VAL A 108 -9.04 3.02 -1.46
N ASP A 109 -9.87 3.83 -0.85
CA ASP A 109 -11.25 3.47 -0.56
C ASP A 109 -12.06 3.50 -1.86
N SER A 110 -12.59 2.37 -2.28
CA SER A 110 -13.29 2.21 -3.57
C SER A 110 -14.50 3.14 -3.74
N ARG A 111 -15.02 3.70 -2.65
CA ARG A 111 -16.15 4.64 -2.64
C ARG A 111 -15.73 6.09 -2.87
N HIS A 112 -14.44 6.41 -2.74
CA HIS A 112 -13.90 7.78 -2.74
C HIS A 112 -12.66 7.88 -3.61
N LEU A 113 -12.85 7.81 -4.92
CA LEU A 113 -11.79 7.87 -5.93
C LEU A 113 -11.52 9.32 -6.38
N GLY A 114 -10.37 9.54 -7.00
CA GLY A 114 -10.01 10.85 -7.58
C GLY A 114 -9.66 11.92 -6.53
N MET A 115 -9.30 11.50 -5.32
CA MET A 115 -8.84 12.45 -4.29
C MET A 115 -7.42 12.92 -4.60
N ASP A 116 -7.20 14.23 -4.58
CA ASP A 116 -5.93 14.88 -4.96
C ASP A 116 -4.69 14.24 -4.32
N LEU A 117 -4.78 13.88 -3.04
CA LEU A 117 -3.66 13.27 -2.32
C LEU A 117 -3.34 11.85 -2.80
N ASP A 118 -4.33 11.08 -3.24
CA ASP A 118 -4.12 9.75 -3.79
C ASP A 118 -3.48 9.88 -5.19
N MET A 119 -3.94 10.82 -6.02
CA MET A 119 -3.34 11.09 -7.33
C MET A 119 -1.89 11.60 -7.20
N GLN A 120 -1.63 12.56 -6.30
CA GLN A 120 -0.27 13.06 -6.02
C GLN A 120 0.68 11.96 -5.55
N LEU A 121 0.21 11.03 -4.70
CA LEU A 121 1.02 9.89 -4.27
C LEU A 121 1.34 8.98 -5.46
N ASN A 122 0.35 8.66 -6.30
CA ASN A 122 0.56 7.79 -7.46
C ASN A 122 1.55 8.43 -8.46
N GLU A 123 1.39 9.71 -8.76
CA GLU A 123 2.32 10.45 -9.60
C GLU A 123 3.74 10.44 -9.03
N TRP A 124 3.87 10.69 -7.73
CA TRP A 124 5.18 10.66 -7.06
C TRP A 124 5.83 9.27 -7.13
N LEU A 125 5.08 8.17 -6.93
CA LEU A 125 5.58 6.81 -7.07
C LEU A 125 6.12 6.55 -8.48
N ASN A 126 5.37 6.97 -9.50
CA ASN A 126 5.77 6.85 -10.90
C ASN A 126 7.04 7.65 -11.21
N GLN A 127 7.12 8.90 -10.73
CA GLN A 127 8.32 9.75 -10.88
C GLN A 127 9.56 9.15 -10.21
N LYS A 128 9.39 8.40 -9.12
CA LYS A 128 10.49 7.70 -8.42
C LYS A 128 10.86 6.36 -9.06
N GLY A 129 10.11 5.91 -10.07
CA GLY A 129 10.31 4.60 -10.68
C GLY A 129 10.04 3.44 -9.71
N LEU A 130 9.26 3.68 -8.64
CA LEU A 130 8.86 2.61 -7.73
C LEU A 130 7.62 1.91 -8.29
N PRO A 131 7.74 0.63 -8.69
CA PRO A 131 6.60 -0.14 -9.15
C PRO A 131 5.45 -0.07 -8.14
N ASN A 132 4.24 0.15 -8.63
CA ASN A 132 3.09 0.25 -7.74
C ASN A 132 1.84 -0.41 -8.33
N ILE A 133 0.95 -0.83 -7.45
CA ILE A 133 -0.39 -1.31 -7.79
C ILE A 133 -1.43 -0.53 -6.98
N VAL A 134 -2.55 -0.20 -7.63
CA VAL A 134 -3.68 0.44 -6.97
C VAL A 134 -4.66 -0.63 -6.49
N VAL A 135 -4.92 -0.64 -5.19
CA VAL A 135 -5.85 -1.55 -4.53
C VAL A 135 -7.09 -0.78 -4.09
N LEU A 136 -8.23 -1.05 -4.69
CA LEU A 136 -9.53 -0.51 -4.32
C LEU A 136 -10.13 -1.35 -3.19
N ASN A 137 -9.88 -0.93 -1.96
CA ASN A 137 -10.40 -1.64 -0.78
C ASN A 137 -11.85 -1.26 -0.48
N LYS A 138 -12.51 -2.09 0.32
CA LYS A 138 -13.94 -2.00 0.68
C LYS A 138 -14.87 -2.23 -0.51
N SER A 139 -14.46 -3.07 -1.45
CA SER A 139 -15.25 -3.44 -2.64
C SER A 139 -16.60 -4.06 -2.27
N ASP A 140 -16.73 -4.67 -1.08
CA ASP A 140 -17.99 -5.16 -0.50
C ASP A 140 -19.06 -4.08 -0.27
N LYS A 141 -18.70 -2.82 -0.34
CA LYS A 141 -19.60 -1.67 -0.18
C LYS A 141 -20.15 -1.15 -1.50
N LEU A 142 -19.73 -1.70 -2.63
CA LEU A 142 -20.15 -1.30 -3.96
C LEU A 142 -21.17 -2.28 -4.54
N ASN A 143 -22.24 -1.77 -5.11
CA ASN A 143 -23.07 -2.55 -6.01
C ASN A 143 -22.41 -2.68 -7.40
N ARG A 144 -23.03 -3.45 -8.29
CA ARG A 144 -22.47 -3.76 -9.63
C ARG A 144 -22.20 -2.50 -10.46
N LYS A 145 -23.10 -1.52 -10.43
CA LYS A 145 -22.96 -0.26 -11.19
C LYS A 145 -21.84 0.59 -10.61
N GLU A 146 -21.84 0.78 -9.28
CA GLU A 146 -20.78 1.53 -8.58
C GLU A 146 -19.40 0.91 -8.79
N ARG A 147 -19.32 -0.43 -8.92
CA ARG A 147 -18.06 -1.11 -9.19
C ARG A 147 -17.52 -0.81 -10.59
N LEU A 148 -18.38 -0.77 -11.62
CA LEU A 148 -17.98 -0.38 -12.98
C LEU A 148 -17.52 1.08 -13.01
N ASP A 149 -18.28 1.98 -12.37
CA ASP A 149 -17.92 3.39 -12.26
C ASP A 149 -16.58 3.56 -11.50
N ALA A 150 -16.34 2.77 -10.46
CA ALA A 150 -15.09 2.80 -9.70
C ALA A 150 -13.90 2.28 -10.53
N ASP A 151 -14.06 1.23 -11.33
CA ASP A 151 -13.02 0.75 -12.24
C ASP A 151 -12.61 1.83 -13.23
N GLN A 152 -13.61 2.44 -13.90
CA GLN A 152 -13.35 3.50 -14.87
C GLN A 152 -12.64 4.70 -14.24
N LYS A 153 -13.16 5.22 -13.13
CA LYS A 153 -12.55 6.36 -12.42
C LYS A 153 -11.14 6.07 -11.92
N ALA A 154 -10.88 4.84 -11.49
CA ALA A 154 -9.55 4.47 -11.05
C ALA A 154 -8.54 4.44 -12.20
N ARG A 155 -8.94 3.93 -13.37
CA ARG A 155 -8.09 3.97 -14.57
C ARG A 155 -7.77 5.40 -14.99
N GLU A 156 -8.78 6.27 -15.02
CA GLU A 156 -8.59 7.69 -15.34
C GLU A 156 -7.67 8.41 -14.33
N ALA A 157 -7.80 8.09 -13.02
CA ALA A 157 -7.05 8.75 -11.97
C ALA A 157 -5.61 8.22 -11.79
N PHE A 158 -5.35 6.95 -12.14
CA PHE A 158 -4.10 6.25 -11.82
C PHE A 158 -3.38 5.69 -13.05
N SER A 159 -3.36 6.46 -14.14
CA SER A 159 -2.56 6.18 -15.35
C SER A 159 -2.95 4.89 -16.07
N ASP A 160 -4.25 4.66 -16.23
CA ASP A 160 -4.86 3.54 -16.98
C ASP A 160 -4.48 2.14 -16.46
N GLN A 161 -3.92 2.06 -15.26
CA GLN A 161 -3.66 0.77 -14.63
C GLN A 161 -4.98 0.16 -14.12
N PRO A 162 -5.29 -1.10 -14.45
CA PRO A 162 -6.46 -1.76 -13.90
C PRO A 162 -6.31 -1.90 -12.37
N PRO A 163 -7.27 -1.39 -11.59
CA PRO A 163 -7.20 -1.51 -10.15
C PRO A 163 -7.51 -2.94 -9.69
N LEU A 164 -6.91 -3.35 -8.58
CA LEU A 164 -7.26 -4.58 -7.91
C LEU A 164 -8.34 -4.31 -6.85
N PHE A 165 -9.53 -4.88 -7.05
CA PHE A 165 -10.58 -4.81 -6.04
C PHE A 165 -10.31 -5.77 -4.89
N VAL A 166 -10.41 -5.23 -3.66
CA VAL A 166 -10.18 -6.00 -2.43
C VAL A 166 -11.26 -5.68 -1.40
N SER A 167 -11.66 -6.70 -0.66
CA SER A 167 -12.44 -6.55 0.56
C SER A 167 -11.80 -7.31 1.71
N THR A 168 -11.45 -6.61 2.77
CA THR A 168 -10.96 -7.25 4.00
C THR A 168 -12.08 -7.97 4.78
N GLN A 169 -13.33 -7.74 4.44
CA GLN A 169 -14.49 -8.40 5.05
C GLN A 169 -14.81 -9.72 4.35
N THR A 170 -14.91 -9.70 3.01
CA THR A 170 -15.25 -10.88 2.21
C THR A 170 -14.03 -11.68 1.77
N LYS A 171 -12.83 -11.14 1.96
CA LYS A 171 -11.54 -11.68 1.50
C LYS A 171 -11.39 -11.67 -0.04
N GLU A 172 -12.24 -10.95 -0.75
CA GLU A 172 -12.10 -10.71 -2.19
C GLU A 172 -10.73 -10.11 -2.50
N GLY A 173 -10.13 -10.49 -3.61
CA GLY A 173 -8.85 -9.96 -4.11
C GLY A 173 -7.60 -10.39 -3.31
N LYS A 174 -7.77 -11.14 -2.20
CA LYS A 174 -6.63 -11.61 -1.39
C LYS A 174 -5.67 -12.50 -2.18
N ASN A 175 -6.23 -13.47 -2.89
CA ASN A 175 -5.42 -14.45 -3.63
C ASN A 175 -4.73 -13.80 -4.84
N GLU A 176 -5.42 -12.87 -5.49
CA GLU A 176 -4.89 -12.09 -6.61
C GLU A 176 -3.72 -11.22 -6.15
N LEU A 177 -3.89 -10.48 -5.05
CA LEU A 177 -2.80 -9.70 -4.46
C LEU A 177 -1.63 -10.61 -4.08
N ARG A 178 -1.90 -11.76 -3.44
CA ARG A 178 -0.85 -12.72 -3.07
C ARG A 178 -0.08 -13.23 -4.30
N LYS A 179 -0.77 -13.60 -5.38
CA LYS A 179 -0.11 -14.00 -6.63
C LYS A 179 0.81 -12.92 -7.18
N ILE A 180 0.37 -11.64 -7.17
CA ILE A 180 1.22 -10.52 -7.58
C ILE A 180 2.47 -10.46 -6.71
N LEU A 181 2.35 -10.54 -5.38
CA LEU A 181 3.50 -10.51 -4.48
C LEU A 181 4.45 -11.70 -4.68
N GLU A 182 3.92 -12.87 -5.04
CA GLU A 182 4.72 -14.08 -5.31
C GLU A 182 5.56 -14.01 -6.58
N THR A 183 5.17 -13.15 -7.54
CA THR A 183 5.95 -12.93 -8.76
C THR A 183 7.19 -12.05 -8.56
N LEU A 184 7.22 -11.28 -7.47
CA LEU A 184 8.33 -10.38 -7.18
C LEU A 184 9.61 -11.14 -6.84
N LYS A 185 10.73 -10.66 -7.38
CA LYS A 185 12.07 -11.14 -7.04
C LYS A 185 12.87 -10.00 -6.42
N ARG A 186 13.83 -10.35 -5.59
CA ARG A 186 14.77 -9.36 -5.04
C ARG A 186 15.60 -8.80 -6.19
N ASN A 187 15.65 -7.48 -6.34
CA ASN A 187 16.36 -6.72 -7.38
C ASN A 187 15.73 -6.67 -8.78
N ASP A 188 14.50 -7.12 -8.95
CA ASP A 188 13.77 -6.98 -10.22
C ASP A 188 12.81 -5.78 -10.17
N ALA A 189 13.35 -4.55 -10.07
CA ALA A 189 12.54 -3.34 -10.29
C ALA A 189 12.00 -3.23 -11.73
N THR A 190 12.49 -4.10 -12.65
CA THR A 190 12.13 -4.12 -14.07
C THR A 190 11.21 -5.26 -14.46
N SER A 191 11.04 -6.26 -13.61
CA SER A 191 10.20 -7.44 -13.90
C SER A 191 9.01 -7.55 -12.96
N LEU A 192 8.16 -6.51 -12.91
CA LEU A 192 6.76 -6.83 -12.72
C LEU A 192 6.35 -7.59 -13.98
N PRO A 193 5.89 -8.86 -13.91
CA PRO A 193 5.53 -9.66 -15.08
C PRO A 193 4.31 -9.11 -15.81
N PHE A 194 3.83 -7.96 -15.39
CA PHE A 194 2.75 -7.19 -15.99
C PHE A 194 3.14 -5.71 -15.97
N ARG A 195 3.36 -5.12 -17.15
CA ARG A 195 2.65 -3.87 -17.42
C ARG A 195 1.18 -4.26 -17.28
N TYR A 196 0.60 -3.96 -16.16
CA TYR A 196 -0.80 -4.19 -15.89
C TYR A 196 -1.59 -3.45 -16.97
N GLY A 197 -2.08 -4.16 -18.00
CA GLY A 197 -2.73 -3.56 -19.17
C GLY A 197 -2.60 -4.38 -20.45
N GLU A 198 -1.65 -5.29 -20.57
CA GLU A 198 -1.60 -6.21 -21.70
C GLU A 198 -2.47 -7.43 -21.40
N LYS A 199 -3.54 -7.57 -22.19
CA LYS A 199 -4.41 -8.76 -22.19
C LYS A 199 -3.58 -10.00 -22.48
N LEU A 200 -3.76 -11.04 -21.64
CA LEU A 200 -3.45 -12.42 -22.01
C LEU A 200 -4.22 -12.83 -23.24
#